data_eb740e2aafd3cc5a1ca0327c9645b093
#
_entry.id   eb740e2aafd3cc5a1ca0327c9645b093
#
_cell.length_a   1.000
_cell.length_b   1.000
_cell.length_c   1.000
_cell.angle_alpha   90.00
_cell.angle_beta   90.00
_cell.angle_gamma   90.00
#
_symmetry.space_group_name_H-M   'P 1'
#
loop_
_entity.id
_entity.type
_entity.pdbx_description
1 polymer ?
#
loop_
_entity_poly.entity_id
_entity_poly.type
_entity_poly.pdbx_seq_one_letter_code
_entity_poly.pdbx_strand_id
1 'polypeptide(L)'
;MGWPLRMYEPSQIVFGTVRCLHGRLLLRPSSRTNDVLGGVLARAVRQFGVELFAFSFASNHLHLLVRAPRGNLPQFMQYLLSNISKKVGALVNWRGSFWERRYSAEPVLDEGALLDRLRYIVSHGAKEGLVRTCEEWPGQSCLPDLQGRPPRQFSWFDWSQRWRARSGKGVPDRFDPRFVAEETLELRRCPSRGSHIRPHGAVS
;
A
#
# COMPACT_ATOMS: atom_id res chain seq x y z
N MET A 1 12.22 -25.61 -4.27
CA MET A 1 11.78 -24.98 -5.54
C MET A 1 11.78 -23.46 -5.36
N GLY A 2 12.55 -22.71 -6.19
CA GLY A 2 12.53 -21.25 -6.19
C GLY A 2 11.25 -20.74 -6.83
N TRP A 3 10.72 -19.61 -6.31
CA TRP A 3 9.61 -18.93 -6.95
C TRP A 3 10.12 -18.28 -8.26
N PRO A 4 9.34 -18.32 -9.36
CA PRO A 4 9.75 -17.67 -10.59
C PRO A 4 9.98 -16.19 -10.39
N LEU A 5 11.01 -15.65 -11.07
CA LEU A 5 11.24 -14.22 -11.13
C LEU A 5 10.04 -13.55 -11.78
N ARG A 6 9.53 -12.52 -11.12
CA ARG A 6 8.45 -11.70 -11.66
C ARG A 6 9.07 -10.52 -12.39
N MET A 7 8.93 -10.50 -13.68
CA MET A 7 9.29 -9.34 -14.49
C MET A 7 8.03 -8.50 -14.72
N TYR A 8 8.08 -7.24 -14.35
CA TYR A 8 7.03 -6.27 -14.61
C TYR A 8 7.59 -5.17 -15.48
N GLU A 9 6.87 -4.81 -16.50
CA GLU A 9 7.24 -3.66 -17.32
C GLU A 9 7.00 -2.37 -16.53
N PRO A 10 7.94 -1.38 -16.58
CA PRO A 10 7.79 -0.13 -15.85
C PRO A 10 6.53 0.65 -16.18
N SER A 11 6.02 0.53 -17.42
CA SER A 11 4.79 1.18 -17.89
C SER A 11 3.50 0.49 -17.43
N GLN A 12 3.60 -0.76 -16.93
CA GLN A 12 2.44 -1.59 -16.66
C GLN A 12 1.80 -1.24 -15.32
N ILE A 13 0.47 -1.10 -15.33
CA ILE A 13 -0.32 -1.03 -14.10
C ILE A 13 -0.51 -2.45 -13.58
N VAL A 14 -0.32 -2.62 -12.28
CA VAL A 14 -0.37 -3.92 -11.61
C VAL A 14 -1.39 -3.88 -10.48
N PHE A 15 -2.22 -4.90 -10.41
CA PHE A 15 -3.08 -5.18 -9.27
C PHE A 15 -2.36 -6.07 -8.28
N GLY A 16 -1.99 -5.50 -7.13
CA GLY A 16 -1.27 -6.17 -6.05
C GLY A 16 -2.20 -6.62 -4.92
N THR A 17 -2.00 -7.85 -4.43
CA THR A 17 -2.76 -8.39 -3.30
C THR A 17 -1.85 -9.17 -2.36
N VAL A 18 -2.05 -9.03 -1.06
CA VAL A 18 -1.41 -9.88 -0.05
C VAL A 18 -2.33 -10.09 1.15
N ARG A 19 -2.29 -11.29 1.73
CA ARG A 19 -3.13 -11.70 2.85
C ARG A 19 -2.31 -11.97 4.11
N CYS A 20 -2.89 -11.64 5.27
CA CYS A 20 -2.33 -12.01 6.57
C CYS A 20 -2.38 -13.52 6.80
N LEU A 21 -1.43 -14.03 7.57
CA LEU A 21 -1.29 -15.44 7.89
C LEU A 21 -2.61 -16.03 8.41
N HIS A 22 -3.04 -17.14 7.79
CA HIS A 22 -4.29 -17.84 8.11
C HIS A 22 -5.54 -16.94 8.13
N GLY A 23 -5.54 -15.86 7.34
CA GLY A 23 -6.66 -14.92 7.29
C GLY A 23 -6.90 -14.14 8.58
N ARG A 24 -5.94 -14.07 9.50
CA ARG A 24 -6.04 -13.34 10.77
C ARG A 24 -6.28 -11.85 10.54
N LEU A 25 -7.14 -11.26 11.38
CA LEU A 25 -7.57 -9.86 11.27
C LEU A 25 -6.51 -8.88 11.84
N LEU A 26 -5.24 -9.04 11.43
CA LEU A 26 -4.12 -8.26 11.95
C LEU A 26 -4.15 -6.78 11.51
N LEU A 27 -4.88 -6.48 10.43
CA LEU A 27 -5.06 -5.12 9.90
C LEU A 27 -6.39 -4.50 10.32
N ARG A 28 -7.07 -5.06 11.34
CA ARG A 28 -8.36 -4.56 11.82
C ARG A 28 -8.34 -3.04 11.99
N PRO A 29 -9.31 -2.32 11.41
CA PRO A 29 -9.36 -0.87 11.48
C PRO A 29 -9.40 -0.35 12.92
N SER A 30 -8.55 0.60 13.20
CA SER A 30 -8.57 1.48 14.37
C SER A 30 -7.86 2.77 13.99
N SER A 31 -8.03 3.86 14.73
CA SER A 31 -7.31 5.11 14.46
C SER A 31 -5.80 4.84 14.32
N ARG A 32 -5.19 4.16 15.30
CA ARG A 32 -3.76 3.86 15.30
C ARG A 32 -3.32 2.97 14.13
N THR A 33 -4.10 1.93 13.82
CA THR A 33 -3.80 1.06 12.66
C THR A 33 -3.87 1.84 11.36
N ASN A 34 -4.91 2.65 11.20
CA ASN A 34 -5.11 3.47 10.02
C ASN A 34 -3.97 4.49 9.82
N ASP A 35 -3.52 5.16 10.88
CA ASP A 35 -2.41 6.11 10.83
C ASP A 35 -1.11 5.42 10.43
N VAL A 36 -0.83 4.25 10.99
CA VAL A 36 0.35 3.45 10.62
C VAL A 36 0.28 3.00 9.17
N LEU A 37 -0.86 2.45 8.72
CA LEU A 37 -1.02 1.97 7.35
C LEU A 37 -0.90 3.09 6.33
N GLY A 38 -1.54 4.23 6.58
CA GLY A 38 -1.46 5.41 5.73
C GLY A 38 -0.04 5.97 5.66
N GLY A 39 0.63 6.14 6.79
CA GLY A 39 2.00 6.64 6.85
C GLY A 39 3.02 5.71 6.18
N VAL A 40 2.89 4.40 6.36
CA VAL A 40 3.75 3.40 5.68
C VAL A 40 3.54 3.46 4.17
N LEU A 41 2.28 3.52 3.71
CA LEU A 41 1.96 3.58 2.27
C LEU A 41 2.46 4.88 1.65
N ALA A 42 2.18 6.04 2.27
CA ALA A 42 2.63 7.34 1.79
C ALA A 42 4.16 7.40 1.65
N ARG A 43 4.87 6.95 2.67
CA ARG A 43 6.33 6.89 2.64
C ARG A 43 6.87 5.96 1.55
N ALA A 44 6.28 4.78 1.41
CA ALA A 44 6.69 3.82 0.37
C ALA A 44 6.48 4.41 -1.04
N VAL A 45 5.32 4.99 -1.31
CA VAL A 45 4.99 5.65 -2.58
C VAL A 45 6.03 6.72 -2.91
N ARG A 46 6.29 7.63 -1.97
CA ARG A 46 7.27 8.71 -2.14
C ARG A 46 8.69 8.17 -2.34
N GLN A 47 9.14 7.25 -1.50
CA GLN A 47 10.51 6.73 -1.52
C GLN A 47 10.85 5.99 -2.81
N PHE A 48 9.92 5.21 -3.33
CA PHE A 48 10.14 4.40 -4.53
C PHE A 48 9.65 5.08 -5.82
N GLY A 49 8.96 6.23 -5.72
CA GLY A 49 8.40 6.93 -6.88
C GLY A 49 7.35 6.11 -7.61
N VAL A 50 6.59 5.29 -6.88
CA VAL A 50 5.49 4.49 -7.40
C VAL A 50 4.27 5.38 -7.60
N GLU A 51 3.55 5.16 -8.68
CA GLU A 51 2.26 5.79 -8.93
C GLU A 51 1.14 4.92 -8.36
N LEU A 52 0.42 5.46 -7.39
CA LEU A 52 -0.69 4.79 -6.71
C LEU A 52 -2.01 5.29 -7.30
N PHE A 53 -2.81 4.40 -7.88
CA PHE A 53 -4.11 4.71 -8.46
C PHE A 53 -5.28 4.37 -7.54
N ALA A 54 -5.16 3.28 -6.80
CA ALA A 54 -6.17 2.87 -5.82
C ALA A 54 -5.56 1.95 -4.77
N PHE A 55 -6.20 1.92 -3.59
CA PHE A 55 -5.85 0.98 -2.53
C PHE A 55 -7.02 0.74 -1.57
N SER A 56 -6.99 -0.41 -0.91
CA SER A 56 -7.85 -0.72 0.21
C SER A 56 -7.14 -1.66 1.18
N PHE A 57 -7.21 -1.35 2.46
CA PHE A 57 -6.80 -2.23 3.54
C PHE A 57 -8.04 -2.84 4.18
N ALA A 58 -8.27 -4.12 3.91
CA ALA A 58 -9.22 -4.93 4.64
C ALA A 58 -8.63 -5.37 5.98
N SER A 59 -9.43 -6.00 6.84
CA SER A 59 -8.95 -6.42 8.17
C SER A 59 -7.85 -7.49 8.12
N ASN A 60 -7.73 -8.24 7.04
CA ASN A 60 -6.80 -9.36 6.90
C ASN A 60 -6.03 -9.41 5.57
N HIS A 61 -6.18 -8.43 4.71
CA HIS A 61 -5.46 -8.33 3.44
C HIS A 61 -5.47 -6.91 2.91
N LEU A 62 -4.68 -6.67 1.88
CA LEU A 62 -4.66 -5.38 1.19
C LEU A 62 -4.72 -5.57 -0.32
N HIS A 63 -5.27 -4.56 -0.99
CA HIS A 63 -5.29 -4.41 -2.44
C HIS A 63 -4.63 -3.10 -2.84
N LEU A 64 -3.85 -3.15 -3.91
CA LEU A 64 -3.17 -1.99 -4.50
C LEU A 64 -3.35 -2.01 -6.01
N LEU A 65 -3.55 -0.84 -6.60
CA LEU A 65 -3.47 -0.61 -8.03
C LEU A 65 -2.34 0.40 -8.25
N VAL A 66 -1.22 -0.07 -8.79
CA VAL A 66 0.04 0.70 -8.84
C VAL A 66 0.75 0.55 -10.16
N ARG A 67 1.56 1.56 -10.51
CA ARG A 67 2.58 1.48 -11.56
C ARG A 67 3.93 1.85 -10.94
N ALA A 68 4.96 1.11 -11.29
CA ALA A 68 6.33 1.34 -10.80
C ALA A 68 7.24 1.76 -11.99
N PRO A 69 7.27 3.06 -12.36
CA PRO A 69 7.97 3.53 -13.56
C PRO A 69 9.47 3.25 -13.57
N ARG A 70 10.05 3.00 -12.40
CA ARG A 70 11.48 2.67 -12.23
C ARG A 70 11.77 1.17 -12.25
N GLY A 71 10.78 0.32 -12.56
CA GLY A 71 10.92 -1.14 -12.52
C GLY A 71 11.14 -1.73 -11.11
N ASN A 72 10.89 -0.96 -10.07
CA ASN A 72 11.24 -1.26 -8.67
C ASN A 72 10.05 -1.75 -7.82
N LEU A 73 9.03 -2.33 -8.47
CA LEU A 73 7.86 -2.88 -7.77
C LEU A 73 8.23 -3.89 -6.66
N PRO A 74 9.18 -4.82 -6.86
CA PRO A 74 9.57 -5.75 -5.80
C PRO A 74 10.13 -5.05 -4.55
N GLN A 75 10.96 -4.03 -4.74
CA GLN A 75 11.56 -3.25 -3.65
C GLN A 75 10.50 -2.42 -2.91
N PHE A 76 9.57 -1.80 -3.65
CA PHE A 76 8.43 -1.11 -3.08
C PHE A 76 7.59 -2.05 -2.21
N MET A 77 7.20 -3.21 -2.74
CA MET A 77 6.39 -4.19 -2.00
C MET A 77 7.14 -4.75 -0.79
N GLN A 78 8.43 -5.04 -0.91
CA GLN A 78 9.26 -5.48 0.21
C GLN A 78 9.27 -4.45 1.33
N TYR A 79 9.50 -3.18 0.99
CA TYR A 79 9.51 -2.09 1.96
C TYR A 79 8.15 -1.92 2.63
N LEU A 80 7.08 -1.83 1.82
CA LEU A 80 5.70 -1.67 2.29
C LEU A 80 5.33 -2.78 3.27
N LEU A 81 5.45 -4.03 2.85
CA LEU A 81 5.01 -5.19 3.63
C LEU A 81 5.86 -5.41 4.89
N SER A 82 7.17 -5.17 4.82
CA SER A 82 8.06 -5.25 5.99
C SER A 82 7.74 -4.20 7.05
N ASN A 83 7.44 -2.96 6.62
CA ASN A 83 7.10 -1.91 7.57
C ASN A 83 5.71 -2.09 8.17
N ILE A 84 4.73 -2.55 7.38
CA ILE A 84 3.40 -2.90 7.91
C ILE A 84 3.54 -4.01 8.96
N SER A 85 4.20 -5.12 8.63
CA SER A 85 4.35 -6.23 9.57
C SER A 85 5.05 -5.83 10.87
N LYS A 86 6.11 -5.02 10.81
CA LYS A 86 6.83 -4.54 11.99
C LYS A 86 5.99 -3.59 12.84
N LYS A 87 5.38 -2.59 12.22
CA LYS A 87 4.68 -1.52 12.94
C LYS A 87 3.30 -1.98 13.43
N VAL A 88 2.50 -2.59 12.56
CA VAL A 88 1.19 -3.13 12.95
C VAL A 88 1.36 -4.34 13.86
N GLY A 89 2.31 -5.23 13.59
CA GLY A 89 2.62 -6.35 14.49
C GLY A 89 2.94 -5.89 15.91
N ALA A 90 3.72 -4.81 16.05
CA ALA A 90 3.99 -4.21 17.37
C ALA A 90 2.72 -3.64 18.02
N LEU A 91 1.81 -3.01 17.24
CA LEU A 91 0.55 -2.47 17.76
C LEU A 91 -0.40 -3.55 18.30
N VAL A 92 -0.47 -4.69 17.59
CA VAL A 92 -1.39 -5.78 17.94
C VAL A 92 -0.71 -6.89 18.75
N ASN A 93 0.53 -6.64 19.22
CA ASN A 93 1.37 -7.59 19.97
C ASN A 93 1.52 -8.95 19.24
N TRP A 94 1.63 -8.91 17.92
CA TRP A 94 1.79 -10.11 17.07
C TRP A 94 3.27 -10.51 16.96
N ARG A 95 3.53 -11.82 17.09
CA ARG A 95 4.86 -12.42 16.87
C ARG A 95 4.75 -13.52 15.82
N GLY A 96 5.79 -13.67 15.02
CA GLY A 96 5.86 -14.68 13.96
C GLY A 96 5.56 -14.11 12.57
N SER A 97 5.29 -14.98 11.61
CA SER A 97 4.98 -14.58 10.24
C SER A 97 3.70 -13.75 10.20
N PHE A 98 3.76 -12.59 9.56
CA PHE A 98 2.61 -11.68 9.44
C PHE A 98 1.79 -11.97 8.19
N TRP A 99 2.49 -12.22 7.08
CA TRP A 99 1.91 -12.50 5.78
C TRP A 99 1.88 -14.00 5.51
N GLU A 100 0.82 -14.46 4.88
CA GLU A 100 0.61 -15.89 4.58
C GLU A 100 1.59 -16.38 3.50
N ARG A 101 1.79 -15.55 2.49
CA ARG A 101 2.68 -15.83 1.36
C ARG A 101 3.17 -14.54 0.71
N ARG A 102 4.03 -14.68 -0.28
CA ARG A 102 4.43 -13.55 -1.13
C ARG A 102 3.20 -12.91 -1.78
N TYR A 103 3.20 -11.59 -1.94
CA TYR A 103 2.12 -10.85 -2.60
C TYR A 103 1.83 -11.42 -4.01
N SER A 104 0.58 -11.40 -4.43
CA SER A 104 0.18 -11.55 -5.83
C SER A 104 0.35 -10.22 -6.54
N ALA A 105 0.68 -10.25 -7.82
CA ALA A 105 0.71 -9.08 -8.67
C ALA A 105 0.26 -9.50 -10.07
N GLU A 106 -0.84 -8.94 -10.50
CA GLU A 106 -1.50 -9.26 -11.76
C GLU A 106 -1.42 -8.03 -12.67
N PRO A 107 -0.87 -8.16 -13.89
CA PRO A 107 -0.89 -7.10 -14.87
C PRO A 107 -2.32 -6.70 -15.22
N VAL A 108 -2.58 -5.40 -15.31
CA VAL A 108 -3.84 -4.87 -15.85
C VAL A 108 -3.65 -4.63 -17.33
N LEU A 109 -4.37 -5.37 -18.15
CA LEU A 109 -4.09 -5.48 -19.59
C LEU A 109 -4.79 -4.39 -20.42
N ASP A 110 -5.94 -3.91 -19.95
CA ASP A 110 -6.76 -2.94 -20.68
C ASP A 110 -7.54 -2.01 -19.73
N GLU A 111 -8.25 -1.06 -20.31
CA GLU A 111 -9.04 -0.07 -19.57
C GLU A 111 -10.24 -0.70 -18.86
N GLY A 112 -10.87 -1.71 -19.44
CA GLY A 112 -11.97 -2.44 -18.82
C GLY A 112 -11.53 -3.14 -17.55
N ALA A 113 -10.43 -3.89 -17.64
CA ALA A 113 -9.80 -4.54 -16.49
C ALA A 113 -9.38 -3.51 -15.42
N LEU A 114 -8.87 -2.33 -15.83
CA LEU A 114 -8.52 -1.25 -14.92
C LEU A 114 -9.72 -0.77 -14.11
N LEU A 115 -10.83 -0.49 -14.78
CA LEU A 115 -12.08 -0.04 -14.16
C LEU A 115 -12.67 -1.12 -13.23
N ASP A 116 -12.62 -2.37 -13.64
CA ASP A 116 -13.10 -3.48 -12.81
C ASP A 116 -12.28 -3.65 -11.54
N ARG A 117 -10.94 -3.55 -11.63
CA ARG A 117 -10.06 -3.58 -10.45
C ARG A 117 -10.28 -2.37 -9.54
N LEU A 118 -10.48 -1.17 -10.12
CA LEU A 118 -10.80 0.02 -9.35
C LEU A 118 -12.12 -0.13 -8.58
N ARG A 119 -13.19 -0.54 -9.28
CA ARG A 119 -14.50 -0.83 -8.67
C ARG A 119 -14.38 -1.87 -7.55
N TYR A 120 -13.66 -2.95 -7.82
CA TYR A 120 -13.42 -4.00 -6.83
C TYR A 120 -12.75 -3.46 -5.57
N ILE A 121 -11.68 -2.66 -5.70
CA ILE A 121 -10.95 -2.07 -4.56
C ILE A 121 -11.86 -1.16 -3.73
N VAL A 122 -12.65 -0.30 -4.39
CA VAL A 122 -13.52 0.67 -3.73
C VAL A 122 -14.68 -0.02 -3.02
N SER A 123 -15.31 -1.01 -3.68
CA SER A 123 -16.49 -1.69 -3.15
C SER A 123 -16.17 -2.84 -2.19
N HIS A 124 -14.90 -3.12 -1.94
CA HIS A 124 -14.47 -4.35 -1.27
C HIS A 124 -15.17 -4.58 0.07
N GLY A 125 -15.22 -3.59 0.96
CA GLY A 125 -15.88 -3.72 2.27
C GLY A 125 -17.38 -4.01 2.18
N ALA A 126 -18.08 -3.36 1.24
CA ALA A 126 -19.51 -3.58 1.02
C ALA A 126 -19.77 -4.92 0.33
N LYS A 127 -18.94 -5.29 -0.65
CA LYS A 127 -19.04 -6.57 -1.38
C LYS A 127 -18.85 -7.78 -0.46
N GLU A 128 -17.98 -7.67 0.53
CA GLU A 128 -17.77 -8.72 1.55
C GLU A 128 -18.81 -8.68 2.68
N GLY A 129 -19.81 -7.79 2.59
CA GLY A 129 -20.86 -7.68 3.59
C GLY A 129 -20.40 -7.14 4.96
N LEU A 130 -19.25 -6.51 5.00
CA LEU A 130 -18.68 -5.95 6.25
C LEU A 130 -19.30 -4.60 6.60
N VAL A 131 -19.78 -3.86 5.61
CA VAL A 131 -20.46 -2.58 5.71
C VAL A 131 -21.59 -2.53 4.66
N ARG A 132 -22.55 -1.61 4.81
CA ARG A 132 -23.67 -1.47 3.86
C ARG A 132 -23.27 -0.67 2.63
N THR A 133 -22.46 0.38 2.83
CA THR A 133 -21.95 1.25 1.76
C THR A 133 -20.42 1.35 1.81
N CYS A 134 -19.81 1.76 0.71
CA CYS A 134 -18.35 1.89 0.63
C CYS A 134 -17.82 2.96 1.61
N GLU A 135 -18.62 3.99 1.86
CA GLU A 135 -18.31 5.12 2.74
C GLU A 135 -18.23 4.71 4.22
N GLU A 136 -18.97 3.68 4.59
CA GLU A 136 -19.00 3.17 5.97
C GLU A 136 -17.74 2.36 6.32
N TRP A 137 -16.85 2.08 5.34
CA TRP A 137 -15.63 1.32 5.62
C TRP A 137 -14.70 2.09 6.57
N PRO A 138 -14.45 1.61 7.80
CA PRO A 138 -13.66 2.34 8.80
C PRO A 138 -12.14 2.23 8.59
N GLY A 139 -11.70 1.39 7.67
CA GLY A 139 -10.29 1.17 7.36
C GLY A 139 -9.74 2.13 6.33
N GLN A 140 -8.43 2.06 6.11
CA GLN A 140 -7.78 2.87 5.07
C GLN A 140 -8.19 2.40 3.68
N SER A 141 -8.73 3.33 2.88
CA SER A 141 -9.08 3.11 1.48
C SER A 141 -8.86 4.37 0.65
N CYS A 142 -8.86 4.23 -0.65
CA CYS A 142 -8.73 5.35 -1.59
C CYS A 142 -10.04 6.10 -1.85
N LEU A 143 -11.17 5.66 -1.31
CA LEU A 143 -12.48 6.27 -1.61
C LEU A 143 -12.53 7.77 -1.29
N PRO A 144 -12.05 8.26 -0.13
CA PRO A 144 -12.04 9.71 0.14
C PRO A 144 -11.25 10.51 -0.89
N ASP A 145 -10.12 9.98 -1.36
CA ASP A 145 -9.27 10.64 -2.35
C ASP A 145 -9.96 10.69 -3.73
N LEU A 146 -10.66 9.62 -4.12
CA LEU A 146 -11.45 9.57 -5.35
C LEU A 146 -12.67 10.49 -5.33
N GLN A 147 -13.19 10.80 -4.14
CA GLN A 147 -14.26 11.78 -3.93
C GLN A 147 -13.74 13.24 -3.91
N GLY A 148 -12.47 13.45 -4.22
CA GLY A 148 -11.87 14.79 -4.30
C GLY A 148 -11.53 15.42 -2.95
N ARG A 149 -11.43 14.64 -1.88
CA ARG A 149 -10.90 15.14 -0.61
C ARG A 149 -9.42 15.52 -0.74
N PRO A 150 -8.94 16.48 0.03
CA PRO A 150 -7.53 16.87 -0.02
C PRO A 150 -6.61 15.71 0.33
N PRO A 151 -5.35 15.71 -0.16
CA PRO A 151 -4.35 14.70 0.15
C PRO A 151 -4.19 14.52 1.65
N ARG A 152 -4.12 13.28 2.10
CA ARG A 152 -4.04 12.95 3.53
C ARG A 152 -2.62 13.02 4.03
N GLN A 153 -2.44 13.57 5.21
CA GLN A 153 -1.16 13.71 5.89
C GLN A 153 -1.05 12.67 7.01
N PHE A 154 0.11 12.06 7.14
CA PHE A 154 0.39 11.06 8.16
C PHE A 154 1.75 11.34 8.82
N SER A 155 1.82 11.16 10.12
CA SER A 155 3.08 11.25 10.85
C SER A 155 3.89 9.97 10.67
N TRP A 156 5.15 10.12 10.27
CA TRP A 156 6.11 9.04 10.18
C TRP A 156 7.22 9.21 11.21
N PHE A 157 7.39 8.25 12.10
CA PHE A 157 8.53 8.23 13.00
C PHE A 157 9.70 7.46 12.35
N ASP A 158 10.83 8.16 12.10
CA ASP A 158 12.02 7.59 11.46
C ASP A 158 12.93 6.90 12.48
N TRP A 159 12.64 5.62 12.72
CA TRP A 159 13.45 4.78 13.60
C TRP A 159 14.90 4.61 13.13
N SER A 160 15.15 4.66 11.83
CA SER A 160 16.50 4.50 11.27
C SER A 160 17.34 5.74 11.53
N GLN A 161 16.76 6.93 11.41
CA GLN A 161 17.42 8.18 11.74
C GLN A 161 17.69 8.27 13.24
N ARG A 162 16.70 7.92 14.07
CA ARG A 162 16.86 7.83 15.51
C ARG A 162 17.96 6.84 15.92
N TRP A 163 18.01 5.67 15.29
CA TRP A 163 19.05 4.68 15.58
C TRP A 163 20.45 5.23 15.26
N ARG A 164 20.63 5.89 14.11
CA ARG A 164 21.91 6.53 13.73
C ARG A 164 22.32 7.64 14.69
N ALA A 165 21.35 8.41 15.21
CA ALA A 165 21.62 9.46 16.20
C ALA A 165 22.02 8.93 17.58
N ARG A 166 21.79 7.65 17.91
CA ARG A 166 22.21 7.00 19.17
C ARG A 166 23.73 6.87 19.35
N SER A 167 24.50 7.11 18.31
CA SER A 167 25.98 7.08 18.39
C SER A 167 26.56 8.26 19.19
N GLY A 168 25.75 9.25 19.60
CA GLY A 168 26.10 10.35 20.49
C GLY A 168 25.60 10.12 21.93
N LYS A 169 26.27 10.72 22.91
CA LYS A 169 25.93 10.66 24.33
C LYS A 169 24.46 11.09 24.60
N GLY A 170 23.62 10.17 25.00
CA GLY A 170 22.22 10.37 25.36
C GLY A 170 21.28 9.51 24.50
N VAL A 171 20.34 8.81 25.16
CA VAL A 171 19.28 8.07 24.46
C VAL A 171 18.17 9.08 24.15
N PRO A 172 17.94 9.46 22.88
CA PRO A 172 16.83 10.37 22.55
C PRO A 172 15.52 9.75 23.02
N ASP A 173 14.60 10.60 23.48
CA ASP A 173 13.27 10.16 23.89
C ASP A 173 12.61 9.35 22.77
N ARG A 174 11.77 8.39 23.18
CA ARG A 174 11.05 7.49 22.28
C ARG A 174 10.15 8.25 21.28
N PHE A 175 9.79 9.49 21.62
CA PHE A 175 8.91 10.35 20.86
C PHE A 175 9.54 11.70 20.48
N ASP A 176 10.88 11.76 20.38
CA ASP A 176 11.56 13.00 20.01
C ASP A 176 11.04 13.52 18.64
N PRO A 177 10.46 14.72 18.61
CA PRO A 177 9.86 15.29 17.40
C PRO A 177 10.83 15.49 16.24
N ARG A 178 12.13 15.57 16.52
CA ARG A 178 13.19 15.66 15.47
C ARG A 178 13.21 14.46 14.52
N PHE A 179 12.63 13.34 14.93
CA PHE A 179 12.54 12.11 14.12
C PHE A 179 11.15 11.88 13.55
N VAL A 180 10.24 12.84 13.68
CA VAL A 180 8.91 12.80 13.06
C VAL A 180 8.96 13.58 11.74
N ALA A 181 8.57 12.91 10.67
CA ALA A 181 8.35 13.50 9.38
C ALA A 181 6.87 13.39 9.01
N GLU A 182 6.37 14.32 8.25
CA GLU A 182 5.05 14.23 7.65
C GLU A 182 5.14 13.56 6.26
N GLU A 183 4.25 12.62 6.02
CA GLU A 183 4.13 11.92 4.75
C GLU A 183 2.76 12.21 4.14
N THR A 184 2.76 12.69 2.91
CA THR A 184 1.55 12.99 2.15
C THR A 184 1.17 11.80 1.30
N LEU A 185 -0.07 11.34 1.41
CA LEU A 185 -0.64 10.31 0.54
C LEU A 185 -1.51 10.97 -0.52
N GLU A 186 -1.11 10.78 -1.76
CA GLU A 186 -1.81 11.32 -2.93
C GLU A 186 -1.99 10.22 -3.98
N LEU A 187 -3.18 10.18 -4.59
CA LEU A 187 -3.44 9.29 -5.71
C LEU A 187 -3.09 9.94 -7.03
N ARG A 188 -2.61 9.13 -7.98
CA ARG A 188 -2.55 9.50 -9.39
C ARG A 188 -3.91 9.28 -10.05
N ARG A 189 -4.29 10.18 -10.94
CA ARG A 189 -5.47 9.97 -11.78
C ARG A 189 -5.22 8.78 -12.70
N CYS A 190 -6.22 7.92 -12.84
CA CYS A 190 -6.15 6.85 -13.85
C CYS A 190 -5.94 7.46 -15.24
N PRO A 191 -5.11 6.85 -16.09
CA PRO A 191 -4.95 7.29 -17.46
C PRO A 191 -6.31 7.32 -18.15
N SER A 192 -6.73 8.49 -18.64
CA SER A 192 -7.94 8.64 -19.50
C SER A 192 -7.62 8.23 -20.93
N ARG A 193 -8.67 7.91 -21.71
CA ARG A 193 -8.57 7.60 -23.15
C ARG A 193 -7.63 8.59 -23.84
N GLY A 194 -6.49 8.11 -24.33
CA GLY A 194 -5.51 8.93 -25.07
C GLY A 194 -4.06 8.81 -24.59
N SER A 195 -3.79 8.36 -23.38
CA SER A 195 -2.45 8.02 -22.93
C SER A 195 -2.25 6.51 -23.09
N HIS A 196 -1.47 6.12 -24.10
CA HIS A 196 -1.23 4.76 -24.57
C HIS A 196 -1.02 3.74 -23.45
N ILE A 197 -2.04 2.90 -23.19
CA ILE A 197 -1.80 1.50 -22.84
C ILE A 197 -1.41 0.88 -24.20
N ARG A 198 -0.11 0.75 -24.47
CA ARG A 198 0.34 0.10 -25.70
C ARG A 198 -0.05 -1.37 -25.61
N PRO A 199 -0.84 -1.91 -26.55
CA PRO A 199 -1.01 -3.35 -26.64
C PRO A 199 0.34 -3.95 -26.98
N HIS A 200 0.69 -5.06 -26.33
CA HIS A 200 1.86 -5.86 -26.65
C HIS A 200 1.86 -6.18 -28.14
N GLY A 201 2.98 -5.87 -28.79
CA GLY A 201 3.19 -6.08 -30.20
C GLY A 201 2.93 -7.53 -30.58
N ALA A 202 2.17 -7.71 -31.64
CA ALA A 202 2.19 -8.91 -32.43
C ALA A 202 3.64 -9.13 -32.90
N VAL A 203 4.21 -10.27 -32.49
CA VAL A 203 5.46 -10.79 -33.06
C VAL A 203 5.11 -11.29 -34.43
N SER A 204 5.61 -10.61 -35.46
CA SER A 204 5.70 -11.15 -36.82
C SER A 204 6.86 -12.11 -36.96
#